data_c0222b6a629ab6ec5f12bc2634bb6105
#
_entry.id   c0222b6a629ab6ec5f12bc2634bb6105
#
_cell.length_a   1.000
_cell.length_b   1.000
_cell.length_c   1.000
_cell.angle_alpha   90.00
_cell.angle_beta   90.00
_cell.angle_gamma   90.00
#
_symmetry.space_group_name_H-M   'P 1'
#
loop_
_entity.id
_entity.type
_entity.pdbx_description
1 polymer ?
#
loop_
_entity_poly.entity_id
_entity_poly.type
_entity_poly.pdbx_seq_one_letter_code
_entity_poly.pdbx_strand_id
1 'polypeptide(L)'
;IDILQPGDVLVVDLFGKIQDGTMIGDNLGTSIYTKSKNGLIVYGAVRDVSGLREIEGFQVYTKGVDPSYLQNVMLTGINTPIRIGNVPVMPGDIAVSDPEGISFIPPHLAAKVADETEMTHLVDEWGHSMLRSGKYTPGQIDGQWSPAMIDEFNTWLASKGSKMRMPKK
;
A
#
# COMPACT_ATOMS: atom_id res chain seq x y z
N ILE A 1 -0.03 6.87 20.41
CA ILE A 1 1.32 6.31 20.11
C ILE A 1 1.68 5.24 21.14
N ASP A 2 1.34 5.41 22.42
CA ASP A 2 1.79 4.51 23.49
C ASP A 2 1.28 3.08 23.41
N ILE A 3 0.19 2.84 22.70
CA ILE A 3 -0.42 1.53 22.48
C ILE A 3 0.12 0.78 21.25
N LEU A 4 0.93 1.45 20.42
CA LEU A 4 1.47 0.83 19.20
C LEU A 4 2.36 -0.37 19.53
N GLN A 5 2.24 -1.41 18.71
CA GLN A 5 3.01 -2.64 18.77
C GLN A 5 3.88 -2.79 17.50
N PRO A 6 4.94 -3.59 17.52
CA PRO A 6 5.69 -3.90 16.30
C PRO A 6 4.80 -4.46 15.19
N GLY A 7 4.89 -3.87 14.00
CA GLY A 7 4.07 -4.21 12.84
C GLY A 7 2.85 -3.31 12.63
N ASP A 8 2.45 -2.53 13.64
CA ASP A 8 1.34 -1.58 13.46
C ASP A 8 1.72 -0.44 12.51
N VAL A 9 0.73 0.04 11.76
CA VAL A 9 0.78 1.31 11.04
C VAL A 9 -0.18 2.28 11.70
N LEU A 10 0.32 3.44 12.14
CA LEU A 10 -0.55 4.49 12.64
C LEU A 10 -1.26 5.18 11.48
N VAL A 11 -2.59 5.11 11.45
CA VAL A 11 -3.42 5.76 10.44
C VAL A 11 -4.28 6.83 11.08
N VAL A 12 -4.17 8.06 10.59
CA VAL A 12 -4.82 9.24 11.19
C VAL A 12 -5.68 9.96 10.16
N ASP A 13 -6.95 10.15 10.48
CA ASP A 13 -7.87 10.98 9.71
C ASP A 13 -8.00 12.36 10.36
N LEU A 14 -7.49 13.39 9.68
CA LEU A 14 -7.66 14.80 10.03
C LEU A 14 -8.57 15.53 9.01
N PHE A 15 -9.45 14.80 8.34
CA PHE A 15 -10.37 15.35 7.33
C PHE A 15 -9.66 16.09 6.18
N GLY A 16 -8.40 15.75 5.93
CA GLY A 16 -7.57 16.40 4.91
C GLY A 16 -7.11 17.81 5.27
N LYS A 17 -7.17 18.19 6.54
CA LYS A 17 -6.73 19.50 7.03
C LYS A 17 -5.22 19.65 6.87
N ILE A 18 -4.76 20.69 6.16
CA ILE A 18 -3.35 21.05 5.97
C ILE A 18 -2.96 22.15 6.94
N GLN A 19 -3.47 23.37 6.72
CA GLN A 19 -3.20 24.48 7.63
C GLN A 19 -3.73 24.16 9.02
N ASP A 20 -2.89 24.37 10.04
CA ASP A 20 -3.19 23.99 11.43
C ASP A 20 -3.60 22.53 11.60
N GLY A 21 -3.20 21.68 10.66
CA GLY A 21 -3.53 20.26 10.60
C GLY A 21 -2.33 19.33 10.86
N THR A 22 -1.24 19.85 11.40
CA THR A 22 -0.04 19.06 11.67
C THR A 22 -0.13 18.36 13.01
N MET A 23 -0.27 17.05 12.96
CA MET A 23 -0.25 16.21 14.16
C MET A 23 1.15 15.69 14.48
N ILE A 24 1.95 15.39 13.45
CA ILE A 24 3.21 14.66 13.57
C ILE A 24 4.38 15.54 13.08
N GLY A 25 5.41 15.63 13.90
CA GLY A 25 6.75 16.09 13.55
C GLY A 25 7.77 14.96 13.82
N ASP A 26 9.06 15.26 13.76
CA ASP A 26 10.16 14.32 13.88
C ASP A 26 10.24 13.59 15.23
N ASN A 27 9.97 14.27 16.35
CA ASN A 27 9.92 13.66 17.68
C ASN A 27 8.86 12.55 17.79
N LEU A 28 7.63 12.85 17.34
CA LEU A 28 6.57 11.87 17.34
C LEU A 28 6.80 10.79 16.29
N GLY A 29 7.34 11.13 15.12
CA GLY A 29 7.76 10.19 14.10
C GLY A 29 8.78 9.18 14.63
N THR A 30 9.81 9.68 15.32
CA THR A 30 10.81 8.83 16.00
C THR A 30 10.16 7.88 17.03
N SER A 31 9.23 8.38 17.83
CA SER A 31 8.51 7.56 18.81
C SER A 31 7.64 6.49 18.15
N ILE A 32 6.92 6.83 17.08
CA ILE A 32 6.09 5.90 16.29
C ILE A 32 6.97 4.79 15.74
N TYR A 33 8.04 5.13 15.03
CA TYR A 33 8.95 4.14 14.43
C TYR A 33 9.64 3.27 15.47
N THR A 34 10.03 3.85 16.60
CA THR A 34 10.66 3.08 17.68
C THR A 34 9.75 1.96 18.19
N LYS A 35 8.45 2.21 18.29
CA LYS A 35 7.46 1.25 18.78
C LYS A 35 6.97 0.30 17.70
N SER A 36 6.52 0.83 16.58
CA SER A 36 5.88 0.05 15.52
C SER A 36 6.85 -0.62 14.55
N LYS A 37 8.04 -0.06 14.37
CA LYS A 37 9.00 -0.40 13.29
C LYS A 37 8.38 -0.25 11.90
N ASN A 38 7.37 0.60 11.79
CA ASN A 38 6.56 0.74 10.59
C ASN A 38 6.23 2.21 10.32
N GLY A 39 5.53 2.46 9.23
CA GLY A 39 5.21 3.79 8.73
C GLY A 39 4.02 4.47 9.40
N LEU A 40 3.69 5.61 8.84
CA LEU A 40 2.61 6.50 9.27
C LEU A 40 1.80 6.94 8.05
N ILE A 41 0.48 6.93 8.17
CA ILE A 41 -0.44 7.48 7.18
C ILE A 41 -1.28 8.58 7.84
N VAL A 42 -1.20 9.81 7.33
CA VAL A 42 -1.96 10.95 7.85
C VAL A 42 -2.77 11.62 6.75
N TYR A 43 -4.07 11.53 6.83
CA TYR A 43 -4.94 12.34 5.97
C TYR A 43 -5.08 13.76 6.54
N GLY A 44 -3.97 14.48 6.47
CA GLY A 44 -3.73 15.80 7.03
C GLY A 44 -2.31 16.24 6.71
N ALA A 45 -1.67 16.98 7.62
CA ALA A 45 -0.31 17.48 7.45
C ALA A 45 0.69 16.87 8.44
N VAL A 46 1.97 16.92 8.06
CA VAL A 46 3.13 16.70 8.93
C VAL A 46 4.05 17.91 8.86
N ARG A 47 4.99 18.01 9.81
CA ARG A 47 6.06 19.01 9.80
C ARG A 47 7.42 18.36 10.01
N ASP A 48 8.48 19.16 10.12
CA ASP A 48 9.84 18.71 10.38
C ASP A 48 10.30 17.62 9.40
N VAL A 49 9.99 17.81 8.11
CA VAL A 49 10.16 16.82 7.04
C VAL A 49 11.60 16.35 6.92
N SER A 50 12.60 17.23 7.13
CA SER A 50 14.01 16.85 7.14
C SER A 50 14.30 15.82 8.24
N GLY A 51 13.85 16.07 9.47
CA GLY A 51 14.03 15.14 10.58
C GLY A 51 13.26 13.83 10.38
N LEU A 52 12.04 13.88 9.81
CA LEU A 52 11.31 12.65 9.44
C LEU A 52 12.05 11.79 8.41
N ARG A 53 12.74 12.42 7.44
CA ARG A 53 13.54 11.72 6.42
C ARG A 53 14.82 11.08 6.96
N GLU A 54 15.34 11.55 8.08
CA GLU A 54 16.50 11.00 8.77
C GLU A 54 16.19 9.70 9.55
N ILE A 55 14.89 9.40 9.76
CA ILE A 55 14.47 8.16 10.41
C ILE A 55 14.53 7.03 9.36
N GLU A 56 15.61 6.28 9.37
CA GLU A 56 15.84 5.21 8.40
C GLU A 56 14.73 4.15 8.45
N GLY A 57 14.14 3.84 7.29
CA GLY A 57 13.04 2.88 7.14
C GLY A 57 11.65 3.41 7.48
N PHE A 58 11.54 4.66 7.95
CA PHE A 58 10.24 5.25 8.29
C PHE A 58 9.54 5.80 7.04
N GLN A 59 8.41 5.23 6.68
CA GLN A 59 7.59 5.69 5.56
C GLN A 59 6.47 6.61 6.07
N VAL A 60 6.35 7.79 5.49
CA VAL A 60 5.33 8.79 5.86
C VAL A 60 4.49 9.14 4.64
N TYR A 61 3.23 8.78 4.70
CA TYR A 61 2.22 9.16 3.71
C TYR A 61 1.35 10.29 4.29
N THR A 62 1.34 11.42 3.63
CA THR A 62 0.62 12.61 4.11
C THR A 62 -0.03 13.35 2.95
N LYS A 63 -1.13 14.06 3.22
CA LYS A 63 -1.77 14.93 2.24
C LYS A 63 -0.96 16.20 1.98
N GLY A 64 -0.19 16.65 2.96
CA GLY A 64 0.61 17.86 2.82
C GLY A 64 1.57 18.11 3.97
N VAL A 65 2.25 19.23 3.88
CA VAL A 65 3.21 19.71 4.88
C VAL A 65 2.80 21.10 5.33
N ASP A 66 2.84 21.34 6.62
CA ASP A 66 2.54 22.66 7.19
C ASP A 66 3.36 22.85 8.48
N PRO A 67 4.05 23.99 8.70
CA PRO A 67 4.92 24.21 9.86
C PRO A 67 4.16 24.44 11.17
N SER A 68 2.84 24.59 11.11
CA SER A 68 2.00 24.85 12.27
C SER A 68 1.94 23.66 13.24
N TYR A 69 1.16 23.79 14.27
CA TYR A 69 0.74 22.68 15.14
C TYR A 69 -0.76 22.43 14.97
N LEU A 70 -1.23 21.31 15.52
CA LEU A 70 -2.63 20.91 15.42
C LEU A 70 -3.53 21.87 16.21
N GLN A 71 -4.49 22.49 15.52
CA GLN A 71 -5.43 23.45 16.12
C GLN A 71 -6.86 23.18 15.64
N ASN A 72 -7.82 23.60 16.47
CA ASN A 72 -9.24 23.55 16.14
C ASN A 72 -9.72 22.14 15.70
N VAL A 73 -9.23 21.12 16.37
CA VAL A 73 -9.66 19.72 16.22
C VAL A 73 -9.90 19.09 17.57
N MET A 74 -10.69 18.03 17.58
CA MET A 74 -10.98 17.24 18.75
C MET A 74 -10.76 15.77 18.43
N LEU A 75 -10.15 15.03 19.34
CA LEU A 75 -10.03 13.59 19.20
C LEU A 75 -11.43 12.95 19.33
N THR A 76 -11.88 12.29 18.27
CA THR A 76 -13.20 11.66 18.19
C THR A 76 -13.17 10.16 18.49
N GLY A 77 -11.99 9.52 18.34
CA GLY A 77 -11.85 8.09 18.63
C GLY A 77 -10.42 7.60 18.46
N ILE A 78 -10.15 6.45 19.05
CA ILE A 78 -8.93 5.65 18.90
C ILE A 78 -9.37 4.24 18.55
N ASN A 79 -8.73 3.60 17.57
CA ASN A 79 -9.12 2.28 17.06
C ASN A 79 -10.62 2.22 16.68
N THR A 80 -11.07 3.24 15.96
CA THR A 80 -12.41 3.35 15.40
C THR A 80 -12.34 3.39 13.88
N PRO A 81 -13.43 3.06 13.17
CA PRO A 81 -13.50 3.28 11.72
C PRO A 81 -13.23 4.73 11.37
N ILE A 82 -12.37 4.96 10.39
CA ILE A 82 -12.02 6.28 9.88
C ILE A 82 -12.13 6.30 8.35
N ARG A 83 -11.84 7.45 7.74
CA ARG A 83 -11.82 7.60 6.29
C ARG A 83 -10.55 8.30 5.83
N ILE A 84 -9.81 7.66 4.92
CA ILE A 84 -8.67 8.26 4.23
C ILE A 84 -9.10 8.60 2.80
N GLY A 85 -9.22 9.90 2.50
CA GLY A 85 -9.85 10.32 1.25
C GLY A 85 -11.30 9.86 1.16
N ASN A 86 -11.60 8.97 0.22
CA ASN A 86 -12.92 8.36 0.02
C ASN A 86 -12.97 6.88 0.46
N VAL A 87 -11.89 6.37 1.05
CA VAL A 87 -11.77 4.96 1.42
C VAL A 87 -12.02 4.79 2.92
N PRO A 88 -13.00 3.96 3.32
CA PRO A 88 -13.16 3.58 4.72
C PRO A 88 -11.97 2.69 5.15
N VAL A 89 -11.46 2.92 6.34
CA VAL A 89 -10.37 2.15 6.95
C VAL A 89 -10.82 1.64 8.30
N MET A 90 -10.73 0.35 8.48
CA MET A 90 -11.12 -0.30 9.73
C MET A 90 -9.89 -0.60 10.59
N PRO A 91 -10.01 -0.55 11.93
CA PRO A 91 -8.95 -1.04 12.79
C PRO A 91 -8.58 -2.48 12.45
N GLY A 92 -7.29 -2.72 12.24
CA GLY A 92 -6.76 -4.04 11.86
C GLY A 92 -6.68 -4.30 10.36
N ASP A 93 -7.11 -3.37 9.50
CA ASP A 93 -6.83 -3.47 8.07
C ASP A 93 -5.33 -3.49 7.80
N ILE A 94 -4.93 -4.26 6.81
CA ILE A 94 -3.54 -4.34 6.35
C ILE A 94 -3.30 -3.20 5.37
N ALA A 95 -2.33 -2.32 5.67
CA ALA A 95 -1.92 -1.26 4.76
C ALA A 95 -0.79 -1.75 3.84
N VAL A 96 -1.01 -1.64 2.55
CA VAL A 96 -0.01 -1.90 1.50
C VAL A 96 0.20 -0.61 0.72
N SER A 97 1.43 -0.21 0.54
CA SER A 97 1.76 1.05 -0.12
C SER A 97 2.85 0.89 -1.17
N ASP A 98 2.73 1.65 -2.24
CA ASP A 98 3.71 1.79 -3.32
C ASP A 98 3.81 3.27 -3.74
N PRO A 99 4.60 3.62 -4.78
CA PRO A 99 4.67 4.99 -5.30
C PRO A 99 3.34 5.54 -5.85
N GLU A 100 2.38 4.70 -6.19
CA GLU A 100 1.10 5.09 -6.77
C GLU A 100 0.03 5.35 -5.71
N GLY A 101 0.16 4.77 -4.49
CA GLY A 101 -0.80 5.02 -3.43
C GLY A 101 -0.79 4.02 -2.29
N ILE A 102 -1.93 3.96 -1.59
CA ILE A 102 -2.12 3.10 -0.42
C ILE A 102 -3.40 2.31 -0.59
N SER A 103 -3.29 1.00 -0.42
CA SER A 103 -4.43 0.08 -0.36
C SER A 103 -4.64 -0.42 1.06
N PHE A 104 -5.90 -0.50 1.49
CA PHE A 104 -6.28 -1.09 2.77
C PHE A 104 -7.00 -2.42 2.52
N ILE A 105 -6.49 -3.50 3.08
CA ILE A 105 -6.97 -4.86 2.85
C ILE A 105 -7.55 -5.40 4.14
N PRO A 106 -8.86 -5.73 4.19
CA PRO A 106 -9.45 -6.41 5.34
C PRO A 106 -8.72 -7.73 5.63
N PRO A 107 -8.38 -8.06 6.88
CA PRO A 107 -7.56 -9.23 7.22
C PRO A 107 -8.08 -10.56 6.66
N HIS A 108 -9.40 -10.71 6.60
CA HIS A 108 -10.02 -11.94 6.09
C HIS A 108 -9.84 -12.14 4.57
N LEU A 109 -9.42 -11.11 3.84
CA LEU A 109 -9.11 -11.17 2.40
C LEU A 109 -7.61 -11.31 2.12
N ALA A 110 -6.74 -11.17 3.12
CA ALA A 110 -5.29 -11.09 2.94
C ALA A 110 -4.71 -12.31 2.21
N ALA A 111 -5.07 -13.51 2.63
CA ALA A 111 -4.59 -14.74 2.00
C ALA A 111 -5.04 -14.83 0.53
N LYS A 112 -6.31 -14.54 0.26
CA LYS A 112 -6.85 -14.54 -1.10
C LYS A 112 -6.14 -13.52 -2.00
N VAL A 113 -5.94 -12.31 -1.50
CA VAL A 113 -5.22 -11.24 -2.25
C VAL A 113 -3.79 -11.67 -2.54
N ALA A 114 -3.09 -12.24 -1.55
CA ALA A 114 -1.72 -12.72 -1.73
C ALA A 114 -1.62 -13.81 -2.82
N ASP A 115 -2.51 -14.81 -2.78
CA ASP A 115 -2.55 -15.90 -3.77
C ASP A 115 -2.86 -15.38 -5.19
N GLU A 116 -3.83 -14.46 -5.32
CA GLU A 116 -4.21 -13.87 -6.61
C GLU A 116 -3.10 -12.96 -7.16
N THR A 117 -2.41 -12.22 -6.29
CA THR A 117 -1.31 -11.33 -6.68
C THR A 117 -0.11 -12.10 -7.23
N GLU A 118 0.21 -13.28 -6.67
CA GLU A 118 1.30 -14.11 -7.19
C GLU A 118 1.08 -14.50 -8.66
N MET A 119 -0.14 -14.95 -8.99
CA MET A 119 -0.48 -15.26 -10.39
C MET A 119 -0.43 -14.02 -11.29
N THR A 120 -0.96 -12.90 -10.84
CA THR A 120 -0.94 -11.62 -11.58
C THR A 120 0.50 -11.20 -11.89
N HIS A 121 1.39 -11.28 -10.89
CA HIS A 121 2.80 -10.94 -11.06
C HIS A 121 3.50 -11.81 -12.12
N LEU A 122 3.20 -13.12 -12.13
CA LEU A 122 3.73 -14.05 -13.14
C LEU A 122 3.17 -13.75 -14.55
N VAL A 123 1.89 -13.37 -14.64
CA VAL A 123 1.25 -12.92 -15.88
C VAL A 123 1.96 -11.68 -16.43
N ASP A 124 2.22 -10.70 -15.59
CA ASP A 124 2.92 -9.46 -15.97
C ASP A 124 4.36 -9.74 -16.40
N GLU A 125 5.10 -10.57 -15.67
CA GLU A 125 6.48 -10.95 -16.02
C GLU A 125 6.54 -11.60 -17.41
N TRP A 126 5.65 -12.57 -17.66
CA TRP A 126 5.57 -13.22 -18.96
C TRP A 126 5.11 -12.25 -20.07
N GLY A 127 4.06 -11.48 -19.80
CA GLY A 127 3.52 -10.48 -20.71
C GLY A 127 4.59 -9.46 -21.15
N HIS A 128 5.32 -8.90 -20.19
CA HIS A 128 6.43 -8.00 -20.47
C HIS A 128 7.52 -8.66 -21.33
N SER A 129 7.81 -9.94 -21.12
CA SER A 129 8.79 -10.66 -21.93
C SER A 129 8.31 -10.86 -23.38
N MET A 130 7.03 -11.14 -23.56
CA MET A 130 6.39 -11.29 -24.87
C MET A 130 6.32 -9.97 -25.63
N LEU A 131 6.01 -8.87 -24.93
CA LEU A 131 6.01 -7.53 -25.51
C LEU A 131 7.42 -7.11 -25.96
N ARG A 132 8.43 -7.33 -25.11
CA ARG A 132 9.84 -7.03 -25.47
C ARG A 132 10.34 -7.84 -26.66
N SER A 133 9.89 -9.07 -26.83
CA SER A 133 10.24 -9.91 -27.98
C SER A 133 9.47 -9.55 -29.26
N GLY A 134 8.45 -8.71 -29.18
CA GLY A 134 7.55 -8.37 -30.29
C GLY A 134 6.61 -9.51 -30.71
N LYS A 135 6.50 -10.58 -29.91
CA LYS A 135 5.67 -11.74 -30.23
C LYS A 135 4.19 -11.46 -30.12
N TYR A 136 3.79 -10.69 -29.12
CA TYR A 136 2.41 -10.27 -28.89
C TYR A 136 2.30 -8.75 -28.78
N THR A 137 1.13 -8.24 -29.13
CA THR A 137 0.80 -6.82 -28.97
C THR A 137 0.24 -6.52 -27.57
N PRO A 138 0.27 -5.24 -27.09
CA PRO A 138 -0.36 -4.88 -25.84
C PRO A 138 -1.83 -5.31 -25.75
N GLY A 139 -2.62 -5.09 -26.80
CA GLY A 139 -4.03 -5.49 -26.81
C GLY A 139 -4.26 -7.00 -26.72
N GLN A 140 -3.28 -7.83 -27.13
CA GLN A 140 -3.36 -9.28 -26.94
C GLN A 140 -2.99 -9.67 -25.50
N ILE A 141 -2.01 -9.00 -24.89
CA ILE A 141 -1.58 -9.27 -23.52
C ILE A 141 -2.66 -8.81 -22.51
N ASP A 142 -3.22 -7.60 -22.72
CA ASP A 142 -4.23 -7.03 -21.82
C ASP A 142 -5.66 -7.57 -22.08
N GLY A 143 -5.85 -8.25 -23.19
CA GLY A 143 -7.13 -8.81 -23.60
C GLY A 143 -7.40 -10.21 -23.08
N GLN A 144 -8.45 -10.83 -23.62
CA GLN A 144 -8.73 -12.24 -23.35
C GLN A 144 -7.74 -13.13 -24.11
N TRP A 145 -6.98 -13.95 -23.39
CA TRP A 145 -5.99 -14.83 -23.98
C TRP A 145 -6.63 -16.00 -24.70
N SER A 146 -6.06 -16.32 -25.86
CA SER A 146 -6.42 -17.53 -26.60
C SER A 146 -5.94 -18.77 -25.88
N PRO A 147 -6.55 -19.94 -26.12
CA PRO A 147 -6.07 -21.21 -25.56
C PRO A 147 -4.57 -21.48 -25.85
N ALA A 148 -4.07 -21.06 -27.02
CA ALA A 148 -2.67 -21.20 -27.37
C ALA A 148 -1.74 -20.31 -26.51
N MET A 149 -2.15 -19.08 -26.20
CA MET A 149 -1.42 -18.20 -25.30
C MET A 149 -1.38 -18.76 -23.86
N ILE A 150 -2.49 -19.33 -23.41
CA ILE A 150 -2.57 -19.97 -22.07
C ILE A 150 -1.64 -21.17 -22.00
N ASP A 151 -1.58 -22.01 -23.05
CA ASP A 151 -0.66 -23.16 -23.12
C ASP A 151 0.80 -22.71 -23.09
N GLU A 152 1.13 -21.66 -23.84
CA GLU A 152 2.48 -21.12 -23.84
C GLU A 152 2.88 -20.53 -22.49
N PHE A 153 1.99 -19.77 -21.85
CA PHE A 153 2.20 -19.26 -20.50
C PHE A 153 2.39 -20.40 -19.48
N ASN A 154 1.54 -21.41 -19.52
CA ASN A 154 1.66 -22.57 -18.64
C ASN A 154 2.96 -23.36 -18.87
N THR A 155 3.46 -23.41 -20.12
CA THR A 155 4.76 -24.01 -20.44
C THR A 155 5.90 -23.16 -19.83
N TRP A 156 5.78 -21.84 -19.92
CA TRP A 156 6.74 -20.92 -19.31
C TRP A 156 6.72 -21.01 -17.78
N LEU A 157 5.54 -21.10 -17.13
CA LEU A 157 5.42 -21.32 -15.70
C LEU A 157 6.15 -22.62 -15.26
N ALA A 158 5.94 -23.71 -16.01
CA ALA A 158 6.62 -24.97 -15.74
C ALA A 158 8.15 -24.85 -15.87
N SER A 159 8.65 -24.08 -16.84
CA SER A 159 10.08 -23.82 -17.01
C SER A 159 10.71 -23.03 -15.85
N LYS A 160 9.91 -22.21 -15.17
CA LYS A 160 10.28 -21.49 -13.94
C LYS A 160 10.20 -22.35 -12.66
N GLY A 161 9.76 -23.59 -12.79
CA GLY A 161 9.54 -24.47 -11.63
C GLY A 161 8.26 -24.14 -10.83
N SER A 162 7.39 -23.26 -11.35
CA SER A 162 6.12 -22.93 -10.70
C SER A 162 5.14 -24.10 -10.81
N LYS A 163 4.42 -24.35 -9.71
CA LYS A 163 3.30 -25.32 -9.67
C LYS A 163 1.96 -24.71 -10.12
N MET A 164 1.93 -23.38 -10.29
CA MET A 164 0.73 -22.65 -10.69
C MET A 164 0.38 -22.94 -12.14
N ARG A 165 -0.90 -22.85 -12.47
CA ARG A 165 -1.40 -22.98 -13.83
C ARG A 165 -2.58 -22.06 -14.05
N MET A 166 -2.62 -21.42 -15.22
CA MET A 166 -3.79 -20.67 -15.67
C MET A 166 -4.79 -21.64 -16.30
N PRO A 167 -6.06 -21.65 -15.82
CA PRO A 167 -7.09 -22.49 -16.42
C PRO A 167 -7.48 -22.01 -17.81
N LYS A 168 -7.76 -22.94 -18.72
CA LYS A 168 -8.44 -22.61 -19.99
C LYS A 168 -9.92 -22.36 -19.69
N LYS A 169 -10.40 -21.19 -20.04
CA LYS A 169 -11.82 -20.86 -19.98
C LYS A 169 -12.55 -21.38 -21.22
#